data_a13d98b577d6f15bd04e30ebb0149b60
#
_entry.id   a13d98b577d6f15bd04e30ebb0149b60
#
_cell.length_a   1.000
_cell.length_b   1.000
_cell.length_c   1.000
_cell.angle_alpha   90.00
_cell.angle_beta   90.00
_cell.angle_gamma   90.00
#
_symmetry.space_group_name_H-M   'P 1'
#
loop_
_entity.id
_entity.type
_entity.pdbx_description
1 polymer ?
#
loop_
_entity_poly.entity_id
_entity_poly.type
_entity_poly.pdbx_seq_one_letter_code
_entity_poly.pdbx_strand_id
1 'polypeptide(L)'
;MFVTYPAIFYKNKENEGYTVVFPDLEYGATEGRNETEAVQMAQDYIGSWLYEDYLENNDFPKSSKLDEITVEDDEFSDMSKTFVSLVGLDIADYVRKTETKTVRKNVSIPSYLNELAKKRNLNFSQILQEALLAELNRA
;
A
#
# COMPACT_ATOMS: atom_id res chain seq x y z
N MET A 1 -4.90 -6.00 -4.65
CA MET A 1 -5.10 -4.84 -5.57
C MET A 1 -3.81 -4.04 -5.63
N PHE A 2 -3.27 -3.87 -6.83
CA PHE A 2 -2.05 -3.08 -7.04
C PHE A 2 -2.42 -1.64 -7.42
N VAL A 3 -1.80 -0.68 -6.77
CA VAL A 3 -2.00 0.75 -7.05
C VAL A 3 -0.68 1.40 -7.44
N THR A 4 -0.73 2.44 -8.26
CA THR A 4 0.44 3.23 -8.65
C THR A 4 0.11 4.72 -8.57
N TYR A 5 1.08 5.48 -8.11
CA TYR A 5 1.01 6.95 -8.09
C TYR A 5 2.33 7.52 -8.56
N PRO A 6 2.30 8.56 -9.41
CA PRO A 6 3.52 9.26 -9.78
C PRO A 6 4.04 10.03 -8.58
N ALA A 7 5.35 10.05 -8.44
CA ALA A 7 6.04 10.77 -7.38
C ALA A 7 7.24 11.52 -7.95
N ILE A 8 7.52 12.69 -7.38
CA ILE A 8 8.69 13.48 -7.72
C ILE A 8 9.77 13.19 -6.69
N PHE A 9 10.91 12.70 -7.14
CA PHE A 9 12.06 12.42 -6.30
C PHE A 9 13.04 13.57 -6.38
N TYR A 10 12.95 14.51 -5.45
CA TYR A 10 13.83 15.66 -5.36
C TYR A 10 15.14 15.25 -4.70
N LYS A 11 16.24 15.35 -5.45
CA LYS A 11 17.57 15.02 -4.94
C LYS A 11 18.09 16.13 -4.04
N ASN A 12 18.47 15.79 -2.80
CA ASN A 12 19.09 16.75 -1.90
C ASN A 12 20.45 17.22 -2.44
N LYS A 13 20.78 18.50 -2.26
CA LYS A 13 22.08 19.04 -2.69
C LYS A 13 23.24 18.58 -1.83
N GLU A 14 22.98 18.40 -0.53
CA GLU A 14 24.05 18.22 0.48
C GLU A 14 24.34 16.78 0.85
N ASN A 15 23.54 15.81 0.39
CA ASN A 15 23.69 14.41 0.74
C ASN A 15 23.12 13.51 -0.37
N GLU A 16 23.14 12.21 -0.14
CA GLU A 16 22.62 11.20 -1.09
C GLU A 16 21.11 10.98 -1.00
N GLY A 17 20.43 11.76 -0.17
CA GLY A 17 19.02 11.58 0.12
C GLY A 17 18.09 12.25 -0.89
N TYR A 18 16.81 11.89 -0.76
CA TYR A 18 15.73 12.39 -1.59
C TYR A 18 14.54 12.80 -0.74
N THR A 19 13.84 13.84 -1.19
CA THR A 19 12.49 14.14 -0.74
C THR A 19 11.54 13.69 -1.83
N VAL A 20 10.54 12.88 -1.46
CA VAL A 20 9.58 12.29 -2.40
C VAL A 20 8.24 12.96 -2.21
N VAL A 21 7.70 13.57 -3.26
CA VAL A 21 6.43 14.31 -3.23
C VAL A 21 5.41 13.62 -4.10
N PHE A 22 4.20 13.44 -3.58
CA PHE A 22 3.08 12.81 -4.29
C PHE A 22 2.01 13.85 -4.66
N PRO A 23 2.03 14.36 -5.89
CA PRO A 23 1.03 15.36 -6.31
C PRO A 23 -0.42 14.92 -6.14
N ASP A 24 -0.72 13.65 -6.40
CA ASP A 24 -2.08 13.11 -6.31
C ASP A 24 -2.52 12.80 -4.88
N LEU A 25 -1.61 12.85 -3.93
CA LEU A 25 -1.88 12.62 -2.50
C LEU A 25 -1.67 13.93 -1.72
N GLU A 26 -2.31 14.99 -2.21
CA GLU A 26 -2.30 16.34 -1.62
C GLU A 26 -0.89 16.93 -1.47
N TYR A 27 0.00 16.60 -2.40
CA TYR A 27 1.41 17.05 -2.37
C TYR A 27 2.13 16.69 -1.08
N GLY A 28 1.69 15.63 -0.43
CA GLY A 28 2.38 15.12 0.75
C GLY A 28 3.74 14.56 0.41
N ALA A 29 4.64 14.58 1.39
CA ALA A 29 6.04 14.23 1.17
C ALA A 29 6.56 13.23 2.20
N THR A 30 7.53 12.44 1.76
CA THR A 30 8.36 11.61 2.61
C THR A 30 9.81 11.78 2.18
N GLU A 31 10.72 11.15 2.89
CA GLU A 31 12.15 11.27 2.58
C GLU A 31 12.89 9.97 2.80
N GLY A 32 14.02 9.81 2.13
CA GLY A 32 14.92 8.70 2.31
C GLY A 32 16.37 9.17 2.21
N ARG A 33 17.28 8.48 2.88
CA ARG A 33 18.70 8.83 2.93
C ARG A 33 19.46 8.45 1.66
N ASN A 34 18.85 7.62 0.82
CA ASN A 34 19.40 7.17 -0.47
C ASN A 34 18.24 6.73 -1.37
N GLU A 35 18.54 6.31 -2.60
CA GLU A 35 17.53 5.90 -3.56
C GLU A 35 16.66 4.74 -3.05
N THR A 36 17.29 3.71 -2.51
CA THR A 36 16.56 2.52 -2.03
C THR A 36 15.60 2.88 -0.90
N GLU A 37 16.08 3.62 0.09
CA GLU A 37 15.23 4.04 1.21
C GLU A 37 14.12 4.99 0.74
N ALA A 38 14.40 5.88 -0.21
CA ALA A 38 13.40 6.77 -0.76
C ALA A 38 12.25 6.00 -1.42
N VAL A 39 12.54 4.94 -2.17
CA VAL A 39 11.51 4.08 -2.77
C VAL A 39 10.72 3.34 -1.69
N GLN A 40 11.40 2.80 -0.69
CA GLN A 40 10.72 2.12 0.43
C GLN A 40 9.79 3.07 1.20
N MET A 41 10.27 4.28 1.49
CA MET A 41 9.47 5.29 2.19
C MET A 41 8.31 5.80 1.33
N ALA A 42 8.51 5.87 0.02
CA ALA A 42 7.45 6.21 -0.92
C ALA A 42 6.32 5.17 -0.91
N GLN A 43 6.66 3.89 -0.90
CA GLN A 43 5.67 2.81 -0.79
C GLN A 43 4.92 2.85 0.54
N ASP A 44 5.65 3.06 1.63
CA ASP A 44 5.05 3.20 2.96
C ASP A 44 4.10 4.39 3.04
N TYR A 45 4.45 5.49 2.38
CA TYR A 45 3.61 6.67 2.31
C TYR A 45 2.27 6.39 1.62
N ILE A 46 2.30 5.72 0.48
CA ILE A 46 1.07 5.32 -0.24
C ILE A 46 0.22 4.40 0.65
N GLY A 47 0.84 3.40 1.25
CA GLY A 47 0.14 2.46 2.11
C GLY A 47 -0.53 3.13 3.30
N SER A 48 0.19 4.01 3.98
CA SER A 48 -0.35 4.76 5.11
C SER A 48 -1.49 5.69 4.70
N TRP A 49 -1.35 6.35 3.53
CA TRP A 49 -2.38 7.25 3.01
C TRP A 49 -3.68 6.51 2.68
N LEU A 50 -3.58 5.34 2.05
CA LEU A 50 -4.73 4.57 1.58
C LEU A 50 -5.29 3.60 2.62
N TYR A 51 -4.65 3.45 3.77
CA TYR A 51 -4.98 2.42 4.76
C TYR A 51 -6.44 2.46 5.19
N GLU A 52 -6.92 3.61 5.64
CA GLU A 52 -8.31 3.76 6.10
C GLU A 52 -9.31 3.60 4.95
N ASP A 53 -9.02 4.17 3.79
CA ASP A 53 -9.88 4.03 2.61
C ASP A 53 -10.01 2.57 2.19
N TYR A 54 -8.92 1.81 2.28
CA TYR A 54 -8.95 0.38 1.98
C TYR A 54 -9.83 -0.38 2.98
N LEU A 55 -9.68 -0.11 4.28
CA LEU A 55 -10.48 -0.78 5.31
C LEU A 55 -11.97 -0.46 5.18
N GLU A 56 -12.31 0.76 4.81
CA GLU A 56 -13.69 1.23 4.68
C GLU A 56 -14.28 1.00 3.28
N ASN A 57 -13.50 0.42 2.38
CA ASN A 57 -13.88 0.19 0.98
C ASN A 57 -14.27 1.49 0.25
N ASN A 58 -13.59 2.58 0.57
CA ASN A 58 -13.73 3.86 -0.09
C ASN A 58 -12.92 3.91 -1.39
N ASP A 59 -13.28 4.81 -2.28
CA ASP A 59 -12.51 5.07 -3.49
C ASP A 59 -11.17 5.73 -3.14
N PHE A 60 -10.12 5.35 -3.86
CA PHE A 60 -8.81 5.96 -3.71
C PHE A 60 -8.70 7.24 -4.56
N PRO A 61 -7.80 8.16 -4.20
CA PRO A 61 -7.49 9.29 -5.06
C PRO A 61 -7.10 8.81 -6.46
N LYS A 62 -7.54 9.54 -7.48
CA LYS A 62 -7.24 9.22 -8.87
C LYS A 62 -5.74 9.44 -9.13
N SER A 63 -5.11 8.46 -9.76
CA SER A 63 -3.71 8.56 -10.17
C SER A 63 -3.58 9.28 -11.50
N SER A 64 -2.75 10.31 -11.56
CA SER A 64 -2.36 10.97 -12.79
C SER A 64 -1.41 10.08 -13.59
N LYS A 65 -1.32 10.34 -14.90
CA LYS A 65 -0.30 9.70 -15.73
C LYS A 65 1.06 10.37 -15.48
N LEU A 66 2.12 9.62 -15.71
CA LEU A 66 3.47 10.10 -15.46
C LEU A 66 3.78 11.40 -16.23
N ASP A 67 3.32 11.49 -17.47
CA ASP A 67 3.55 12.67 -18.33
C ASP A 67 2.69 13.89 -17.97
N GLU A 68 1.73 13.74 -17.09
CA GLU A 68 0.90 14.84 -16.59
C GLU A 68 1.53 15.58 -15.40
N ILE A 69 2.63 15.05 -14.84
CA ILE A 69 3.26 15.62 -13.66
C ILE A 69 4.20 16.75 -14.05
N THR A 70 4.00 17.91 -13.41
CA THR A 70 4.89 19.07 -13.57
C THR A 70 5.83 19.12 -12.37
N VAL A 71 7.13 19.13 -12.64
CA VAL A 71 8.16 19.25 -11.60
C VAL A 71 8.43 20.75 -11.38
N GLU A 72 8.13 21.23 -10.19
CA GLU A 72 8.42 22.60 -9.80
C GLU A 72 9.87 22.72 -9.35
N ASP A 73 10.48 23.87 -9.63
CA ASP A 73 11.84 24.13 -9.20
C ASP A 73 11.90 24.25 -7.68
N ASP A 74 12.99 23.74 -7.11
CA ASP A 74 13.23 23.79 -5.66
C ASP A 74 14.69 24.18 -5.42
N GLU A 75 14.90 25.29 -4.73
CA GLU A 75 16.24 25.82 -4.47
C GLU A 75 17.10 24.91 -3.59
N PHE A 76 16.48 24.03 -2.79
CA PHE A 76 17.19 23.11 -1.90
C PHE A 76 17.53 21.78 -2.57
N SER A 77 17.11 21.58 -3.81
CA SER A 77 17.27 20.33 -4.55
C SER A 77 18.21 20.48 -5.74
N ASP A 78 18.96 19.42 -6.04
CA ASP A 78 19.73 19.32 -7.28
C ASP A 78 18.76 18.89 -8.38
N MET A 79 18.28 19.86 -9.15
CA MET A 79 17.28 19.61 -10.19
C MET A 79 17.79 18.76 -11.34
N SER A 80 19.11 18.71 -11.55
CA SER A 80 19.70 17.85 -12.60
C SER A 80 19.57 16.36 -12.28
N LYS A 81 19.40 16.02 -11.01
CA LYS A 81 19.26 14.64 -10.53
C LYS A 81 17.87 14.33 -9.99
N THR A 82 16.97 15.30 -10.04
CA THR A 82 15.57 15.12 -9.66
C THR A 82 14.81 14.44 -10.80
N PHE A 83 13.92 13.53 -10.46
CA PHE A 83 13.18 12.75 -11.47
C PHE A 83 11.77 12.42 -11.01
N VAL A 84 10.93 12.05 -11.95
CA VAL A 84 9.56 11.56 -11.70
C VAL A 84 9.53 10.07 -11.98
N SER A 85 8.91 9.32 -11.09
CA SER A 85 8.73 7.88 -11.26
C SER A 85 7.36 7.44 -10.75
N LEU A 86 6.86 6.34 -11.31
CA LEU A 86 5.72 5.66 -10.72
C LEU A 86 6.19 4.85 -9.51
N VAL A 87 5.40 4.93 -8.44
CA VAL A 87 5.61 4.11 -7.24
C VAL A 87 4.41 3.18 -7.11
N GLY A 88 4.68 1.88 -7.05
CA GLY A 88 3.65 0.85 -7.00
C GLY A 88 3.60 0.13 -5.65
N LEU A 89 2.41 -0.30 -5.28
CA LEU A 89 2.18 -1.01 -4.03
C LEU A 89 0.96 -1.92 -4.15
N ASP A 90 1.08 -3.14 -3.63
CA ASP A 90 -0.09 -3.98 -3.37
C ASP A 90 -0.67 -3.58 -2.02
N ILE A 91 -1.77 -2.82 -2.05
CA ILE A 91 -2.37 -2.27 -0.81
C ILE A 91 -2.90 -3.37 0.11
N ALA A 92 -3.47 -4.44 -0.45
CA ALA A 92 -3.95 -5.55 0.36
C ALA A 92 -2.80 -6.22 1.14
N ASP A 93 -1.66 -6.42 0.48
CA ASP A 93 -0.46 -6.98 1.08
C ASP A 93 0.11 -6.05 2.17
N TYR A 94 0.15 -4.75 1.89
CA TYR A 94 0.60 -3.75 2.85
C TYR A 94 -0.24 -3.78 4.13
N VAL A 95 -1.57 -3.76 3.99
CA VAL A 95 -2.49 -3.80 5.13
C VAL A 95 -2.33 -5.09 5.93
N ARG A 96 -2.23 -6.23 5.25
CA ARG A 96 -2.03 -7.54 5.89
C ARG A 96 -0.74 -7.59 6.71
N LYS A 97 0.36 -7.01 6.19
CA LYS A 97 1.66 -6.99 6.88
C LYS A 97 1.70 -5.98 8.02
N THR A 98 0.95 -4.89 7.90
CA THR A 98 0.88 -3.85 8.93
C THR A 98 0.01 -4.29 10.10
N GLU A 99 -1.12 -4.93 9.82
CA GLU A 99 -2.04 -5.42 10.84
C GLU A 99 -1.80 -6.91 11.06
N THR A 100 -0.96 -7.22 12.03
CA THR A 100 -0.57 -8.60 12.35
C THR A 100 -1.37 -9.21 13.51
N LYS A 101 -2.22 -8.42 14.15
CA LYS A 101 -2.99 -8.85 15.30
C LYS A 101 -4.07 -9.86 14.88
N THR A 102 -4.11 -11.00 15.59
CA THR A 102 -5.14 -12.01 15.39
C THR A 102 -6.30 -11.76 16.36
N VAL A 103 -7.51 -11.85 15.85
CA VAL A 103 -8.73 -11.77 16.67
C VAL A 103 -9.50 -13.08 16.61
N ARG A 104 -10.20 -13.42 17.69
CA ARG A 104 -11.07 -14.59 17.72
C ARG A 104 -12.45 -14.21 17.21
N LYS A 105 -13.04 -15.10 16.40
CA LYS A 105 -14.37 -14.93 15.85
C LYS A 105 -15.19 -16.20 16.09
N ASN A 106 -16.36 -16.06 16.66
CA ASN A 106 -17.29 -17.18 16.82
C ASN A 106 -18.21 -17.21 15.61
N VAL A 107 -18.30 -18.37 14.97
CA VAL A 107 -19.19 -18.57 13.82
C VAL A 107 -20.06 -19.79 14.05
N SER A 108 -21.27 -19.79 13.48
CA SER A 108 -22.18 -20.91 13.54
C SER A 108 -22.23 -21.61 12.18
N ILE A 109 -22.15 -22.94 12.19
CA ILE A 109 -22.26 -23.75 10.99
C ILE A 109 -23.21 -24.92 11.26
N PRO A 110 -23.83 -25.52 10.23
CA PRO A 110 -24.62 -26.73 10.40
C PRO A 110 -23.80 -27.85 11.03
N SER A 111 -24.44 -28.64 11.91
CA SER A 111 -23.75 -29.72 12.65
C SER A 111 -23.12 -30.74 11.72
N TYR A 112 -23.76 -31.10 10.59
CA TYR A 112 -23.18 -32.09 9.68
C TYR A 112 -21.86 -31.60 9.06
N LEU A 113 -21.73 -30.31 8.75
CA LEU A 113 -20.47 -29.77 8.26
C LEU A 113 -19.38 -29.81 9.31
N ASN A 114 -19.74 -29.51 10.56
CA ASN A 114 -18.82 -29.60 11.67
C ASN A 114 -18.29 -31.02 11.85
N GLU A 115 -19.19 -32.03 11.82
CA GLU A 115 -18.81 -33.44 11.95
C GLU A 115 -17.90 -33.93 10.83
N LEU A 116 -18.25 -33.60 9.57
CA LEU A 116 -17.45 -34.02 8.42
C LEU A 116 -16.08 -33.35 8.41
N ALA A 117 -16.03 -32.07 8.75
CA ALA A 117 -14.77 -31.31 8.78
C ALA A 117 -13.84 -31.86 9.87
N LYS A 118 -14.37 -32.17 11.05
CA LYS A 118 -13.59 -32.81 12.13
C LYS A 118 -13.04 -34.17 11.73
N LYS A 119 -13.87 -34.99 11.10
CA LYS A 119 -13.44 -36.33 10.62
C LYS A 119 -12.34 -36.27 9.59
N ARG A 120 -12.31 -35.20 8.79
CA ARG A 120 -11.28 -34.99 7.76
C ARG A 120 -10.10 -34.16 8.26
N ASN A 121 -10.06 -33.82 9.54
CA ASN A 121 -9.01 -33.03 10.18
C ASN A 121 -8.78 -31.69 9.47
N LEU A 122 -9.85 -31.02 9.07
CA LEU A 122 -9.75 -29.73 8.41
C LEU A 122 -9.43 -28.62 9.41
N ASN A 123 -8.59 -27.67 9.00
CA ASN A 123 -8.27 -26.49 9.79
C ASN A 123 -9.31 -25.40 9.52
N PHE A 124 -10.27 -25.24 10.45
CA PHE A 124 -11.37 -24.27 10.31
C PHE A 124 -10.87 -22.85 10.17
N SER A 125 -9.89 -22.46 10.97
CA SER A 125 -9.35 -21.09 10.94
C SER A 125 -8.70 -20.77 9.60
N GLN A 126 -7.91 -21.68 9.07
CA GLN A 126 -7.26 -21.49 7.78
C GLN A 126 -8.29 -21.40 6.64
N ILE A 127 -9.26 -22.31 6.62
CA ILE A 127 -10.30 -22.34 5.59
C ILE A 127 -11.12 -21.05 5.63
N LEU A 128 -11.48 -20.57 6.83
CA LEU A 128 -12.22 -19.32 6.99
C LEU A 128 -11.41 -18.13 6.46
N GLN A 129 -10.12 -18.06 6.79
CA GLN A 129 -9.24 -16.98 6.31
C GLN A 129 -9.14 -16.98 4.78
N GLU A 130 -8.95 -18.16 4.19
CA GLU A 130 -8.87 -18.30 2.72
C GLU A 130 -10.19 -17.91 2.04
N ALA A 131 -11.32 -18.30 2.60
CA ALA A 131 -12.63 -17.93 2.06
C ALA A 131 -12.89 -16.43 2.17
N LEU A 132 -12.53 -15.80 3.28
CA LEU A 132 -12.65 -14.34 3.45
C LEU A 132 -11.76 -13.58 2.48
N LEU A 133 -10.52 -14.02 2.29
CA LEU A 133 -9.62 -13.41 1.33
C LEU A 133 -10.16 -13.51 -0.10
N ALA A 134 -10.68 -14.66 -0.48
CA ALA A 134 -11.30 -14.85 -1.80
C ALA A 134 -12.50 -13.93 -2.00
N GLU A 135 -13.34 -13.78 -1.00
CA GLU A 135 -14.53 -12.93 -1.05
C GLU A 135 -14.17 -11.45 -1.14
N LEU A 136 -13.18 -11.00 -0.35
CA LEU A 136 -12.73 -9.60 -0.35
C LEU A 136 -12.02 -9.21 -1.66
N ASN A 137 -11.39 -10.17 -2.34
CA ASN A 137 -10.71 -9.92 -3.61
C ASN A 137 -11.62 -10.02 -4.83
N ARG A 138 -12.91 -10.28 -4.66
CA ARG A 138 -13.86 -10.27 -5.75
C ARG A 138 -14.11 -8.83 -6.19
N ALA A 139 -14.00 -8.61 -7.50
CA ALA A 139 -14.24 -7.31 -8.10
C ALA A 139 -15.74 -7.00 -8.20
#